data_49f3213695e8a946f5b601de86a87477
#
_entry.id   49f3213695e8a946f5b601de86a87477
#
_cell.length_a   1.000
_cell.length_b   1.000
_cell.length_c   1.000
_cell.angle_alpha   90.00
_cell.angle_beta   90.00
_cell.angle_gamma   90.00
#
_symmetry.space_group_name_H-M   'P 1'
#
loop_
_entity.id
_entity.type
_entity.pdbx_description
1 polymer ?
#
loop_
_entity_poly.entity_id
_entity_poly.type
_entity_poly.pdbx_seq_one_letter_code
_entity_poly.pdbx_strand_id
1 'polypeptide(L)'
;DVHSYIYTGDRDSYQLVNEKTDVYFTKRGVSDLLKLSADNFKAETGLEPKQIIDLKALMGDKSDNIPGVAGIGEKTALGLIEKYSSLDGVYAHIDEIKGSLKEKLINNKETAYLSYTLATIDRNCDIDVDLAKCVAPVKFSAGVRRMFADFEFRSLLKDSLFEEGAETENKSGFEYPVAVNENSLEKFTSDAKNTREFSVAFTDGEAVHVYFNDKEHILVCSRNLLGENLRPEEFIGALSFLFSNPENKVTIFDFKSAKRELAKWGIECKCAFDDLSLAVYLCGEAGGETFARLCEAHYLDKNTYGAFATHVLFKEYSAKLAESGCTRLYEEIEKPLVDVLYDMETEGVKVSREELAALGEKYSEIISSLTAEIHADCGCTFNINSPAQLGEVLFEKLGLKSGKKGKNGKYSTNADILEKLAEENPVAGKVLKFRFYQKLQSTYIDGLKPYIDKNNIIHTTYNQTITTTGRLSSANPNIQNIPIREEEGRELRKVFVPRNGNVFIDADYSQIELRLLAHFSGCKELVEAYNAGKDIHSITASQVFGVPLNEVTPKMRREAKAVNFGIIYGISEFGLSRNLGIPYATAKRYIEKYFETYSAVKEYMNSYL
;
A
#
# COMPACT_ATOMS: atom_id res chain seq x y z
N ASP A 1 -29.92 -34.23 -16.38
CA ASP A 1 -30.38 -33.45 -15.21
C ASP A 1 -29.21 -32.62 -14.66
N VAL A 2 -29.32 -31.29 -14.83
CA VAL A 2 -28.30 -30.34 -14.33
C VAL A 2 -28.93 -29.54 -13.19
N HIS A 3 -28.22 -29.41 -12.06
CA HIS A 3 -28.56 -28.48 -10.99
C HIS A 3 -27.80 -27.19 -11.19
N SER A 4 -28.51 -26.06 -11.17
CA SER A 4 -27.93 -24.73 -11.42
C SER A 4 -27.69 -23.97 -10.12
N TYR A 5 -26.55 -23.32 -10.03
CA TYR A 5 -26.18 -22.45 -8.92
C TYR A 5 -25.93 -21.04 -9.45
N ILE A 6 -26.78 -20.08 -9.07
CA ILE A 6 -26.71 -18.69 -9.52
C ILE A 6 -26.05 -17.85 -8.44
N TYR A 7 -24.85 -17.34 -8.68
CA TYR A 7 -24.15 -16.42 -7.79
C TYR A 7 -24.37 -14.99 -8.26
N THR A 8 -25.05 -14.18 -7.46
CA THR A 8 -25.44 -12.83 -7.87
C THR A 8 -25.64 -11.87 -6.69
N GLY A 9 -25.50 -10.57 -6.94
CA GLY A 9 -25.96 -9.49 -6.06
C GLY A 9 -27.35 -8.96 -6.41
N ASP A 10 -27.99 -9.56 -7.41
CA ASP A 10 -29.30 -9.13 -7.92
C ASP A 10 -30.42 -9.99 -7.35
N ARG A 11 -31.41 -9.35 -6.71
CA ARG A 11 -32.58 -10.00 -6.12
C ARG A 11 -33.61 -10.47 -7.15
N ASP A 12 -33.51 -10.03 -8.41
CA ASP A 12 -34.42 -10.50 -9.45
C ASP A 12 -34.25 -11.97 -9.73
N SER A 13 -33.05 -12.49 -9.56
CA SER A 13 -32.78 -13.92 -9.65
C SER A 13 -33.54 -14.80 -8.64
N TYR A 14 -34.09 -14.22 -7.57
CA TYR A 14 -34.89 -14.96 -6.59
C TYR A 14 -36.09 -15.68 -7.19
N GLN A 15 -36.70 -15.11 -8.24
CA GLN A 15 -37.79 -15.71 -8.99
C GLN A 15 -37.40 -17.01 -9.73
N LEU A 16 -36.08 -17.28 -9.87
CA LEU A 16 -35.55 -18.45 -10.57
C LEU A 16 -35.36 -19.67 -9.66
N VAL A 17 -35.47 -19.50 -8.35
CA VAL A 17 -35.30 -20.59 -7.38
C VAL A 17 -36.37 -21.65 -7.59
N ASN A 18 -35.94 -22.92 -7.71
CA ASN A 18 -36.78 -24.08 -7.83
C ASN A 18 -36.02 -25.35 -7.41
N GLU A 19 -36.58 -26.56 -7.58
CA GLU A 19 -35.96 -27.83 -7.20
C GLU A 19 -34.58 -28.10 -7.87
N LYS A 20 -34.28 -27.43 -8.99
CA LYS A 20 -33.03 -27.57 -9.74
C LYS A 20 -32.20 -26.31 -9.84
N THR A 21 -32.58 -25.25 -9.12
CA THR A 21 -31.88 -23.97 -9.17
C THR A 21 -31.80 -23.35 -7.80
N ASP A 22 -30.58 -23.20 -7.27
CA ASP A 22 -30.28 -22.46 -6.05
C ASP A 22 -29.70 -21.09 -6.40
N VAL A 23 -30.01 -20.07 -5.59
CA VAL A 23 -29.43 -18.72 -5.69
C VAL A 23 -28.54 -18.46 -4.50
N TYR A 24 -27.31 -18.06 -4.76
CA TYR A 24 -26.36 -17.59 -3.77
C TYR A 24 -26.24 -16.07 -3.86
N PHE A 25 -26.97 -15.38 -2.99
CA PHE A 25 -27.02 -13.93 -2.99
C PHE A 25 -25.88 -13.33 -2.15
N THR A 26 -25.13 -12.40 -2.70
CA THR A 26 -24.01 -11.71 -2.04
C THR A 26 -24.52 -10.56 -1.17
N LYS A 27 -24.45 -10.69 0.16
CA LYS A 27 -24.88 -9.64 1.11
C LYS A 27 -23.81 -8.55 1.31
N ARG A 28 -22.56 -8.98 1.55
CA ARG A 28 -21.41 -8.07 1.73
C ARG A 28 -20.15 -8.71 1.15
N GLY A 29 -19.83 -8.35 -0.09
CA GLY A 29 -18.73 -9.00 -0.80
C GLY A 29 -19.01 -10.49 -1.08
N VAL A 30 -18.03 -11.18 -1.65
CA VAL A 30 -18.15 -12.59 -2.08
C VAL A 30 -18.11 -13.62 -0.95
N SER A 31 -17.79 -13.22 0.27
CA SER A 31 -17.66 -14.12 1.44
C SER A 31 -18.91 -14.23 2.32
N ASP A 32 -19.87 -13.30 2.19
CA ASP A 32 -21.12 -13.31 2.96
C ASP A 32 -22.28 -13.63 2.03
N LEU A 33 -22.57 -14.92 1.86
CA LEU A 33 -23.54 -15.45 0.93
C LEU A 33 -24.81 -15.91 1.66
N LEU A 34 -25.98 -15.52 1.13
CA LEU A 34 -27.26 -16.11 1.49
C LEU A 34 -27.62 -17.17 0.47
N LYS A 35 -27.63 -18.43 0.87
CA LYS A 35 -28.12 -19.50 0.03
C LYS A 35 -29.64 -19.56 0.06
N LEU A 36 -30.28 -19.48 -1.09
CA LEU A 36 -31.72 -19.66 -1.31
C LEU A 36 -31.95 -20.88 -2.20
N SER A 37 -32.70 -21.83 -1.68
CA SER A 37 -33.13 -23.06 -2.37
C SER A 37 -34.65 -23.24 -2.23
N ALA A 38 -35.24 -24.17 -2.96
CA ALA A 38 -36.66 -24.45 -2.87
C ALA A 38 -37.10 -24.73 -1.41
N ASP A 39 -36.24 -25.37 -0.61
CA ASP A 39 -36.54 -25.79 0.76
C ASP A 39 -36.57 -24.64 1.78
N ASN A 40 -35.73 -23.63 1.59
CA ASN A 40 -35.58 -22.55 2.59
C ASN A 40 -36.10 -21.18 2.13
N PHE A 41 -36.44 -21.02 0.86
CA PHE A 41 -36.77 -19.73 0.27
C PHE A 41 -37.87 -18.99 1.06
N LYS A 42 -38.97 -19.68 1.34
CA LYS A 42 -40.11 -19.08 2.07
C LYS A 42 -39.75 -18.71 3.49
N ALA A 43 -38.94 -19.50 4.18
CA ALA A 43 -38.47 -19.21 5.53
C ALA A 43 -37.57 -17.98 5.57
N GLU A 44 -36.73 -17.78 4.57
CA GLU A 44 -35.77 -16.67 4.49
C GLU A 44 -36.38 -15.37 3.95
N THR A 45 -37.37 -15.45 3.05
CA THR A 45 -37.92 -14.29 2.34
C THR A 45 -39.36 -13.94 2.73
N GLY A 46 -40.08 -14.88 3.33
CA GLY A 46 -41.54 -14.78 3.62
C GLY A 46 -42.43 -15.02 2.40
N LEU A 47 -41.87 -15.28 1.22
CA LEU A 47 -42.56 -15.39 -0.06
C LEU A 47 -42.21 -16.70 -0.79
N GLU A 48 -43.04 -17.09 -1.74
CA GLU A 48 -42.66 -18.08 -2.74
C GLU A 48 -41.83 -17.41 -3.86
N PRO A 49 -40.94 -18.14 -4.56
CA PRO A 49 -40.07 -17.53 -5.59
C PRO A 49 -40.83 -16.73 -6.65
N LYS A 50 -41.96 -17.20 -7.13
CA LYS A 50 -42.80 -16.49 -8.10
C LYS A 50 -43.42 -15.20 -7.57
N GLN A 51 -43.67 -15.11 -6.27
CA GLN A 51 -44.24 -13.93 -5.62
C GLN A 51 -43.29 -12.72 -5.57
N ILE A 52 -42.01 -12.90 -5.88
CA ILE A 52 -41.04 -11.80 -6.05
C ILE A 52 -41.49 -10.87 -7.20
N ILE A 53 -42.02 -11.43 -8.28
CA ILE A 53 -42.54 -10.66 -9.41
C ILE A 53 -43.74 -9.83 -8.97
N ASP A 54 -44.68 -10.45 -8.24
CA ASP A 54 -45.88 -9.79 -7.71
C ASP A 54 -45.49 -8.66 -6.73
N LEU A 55 -44.50 -8.90 -5.90
CA LEU A 55 -43.98 -7.89 -4.99
C LEU A 55 -43.45 -6.66 -5.75
N LYS A 56 -42.57 -6.89 -6.75
CA LYS A 56 -42.02 -5.81 -7.57
C LYS A 56 -43.10 -5.12 -8.44
N ALA A 57 -44.10 -5.84 -8.88
CA ALA A 57 -45.23 -5.26 -9.59
C ALA A 57 -46.00 -4.24 -8.74
N LEU A 58 -46.15 -4.50 -7.45
CA LEU A 58 -46.86 -3.60 -6.51
C LEU A 58 -45.97 -2.47 -5.99
N MET A 59 -44.74 -2.76 -5.52
CA MET A 59 -43.89 -1.76 -4.90
C MET A 59 -43.01 -0.97 -5.86
N GLY A 60 -42.81 -1.50 -7.08
CA GLY A 60 -41.81 -1.02 -8.03
C GLY A 60 -40.38 -1.38 -7.64
N ASP A 61 -39.44 -1.05 -8.53
CA ASP A 61 -37.99 -1.11 -8.27
C ASP A 61 -37.31 0.11 -8.85
N LYS A 62 -36.72 0.91 -7.98
CA LYS A 62 -36.05 2.16 -8.40
C LYS A 62 -34.72 1.92 -9.12
N SER A 63 -34.04 0.80 -8.81
CA SER A 63 -32.79 0.45 -9.46
C SER A 63 -32.97 0.13 -10.94
N ASP A 64 -34.09 -0.54 -11.25
CA ASP A 64 -34.41 -1.00 -12.61
C ASP A 64 -35.47 -0.12 -13.31
N ASN A 65 -35.79 1.02 -12.68
CA ASN A 65 -36.80 1.96 -13.18
C ASN A 65 -38.19 1.32 -13.39
N ILE A 66 -38.55 0.34 -12.55
CA ILE A 66 -39.87 -0.30 -12.55
C ILE A 66 -40.82 0.55 -11.70
N PRO A 67 -41.91 1.10 -12.27
CA PRO A 67 -42.71 2.12 -11.61
C PRO A 67 -43.53 1.61 -10.40
N GLY A 68 -44.05 0.41 -10.45
CA GLY A 68 -44.94 -0.11 -9.41
C GLY A 68 -46.25 0.65 -9.30
N VAL A 69 -46.94 0.48 -8.19
CA VAL A 69 -48.18 1.23 -7.82
C VAL A 69 -47.76 2.45 -6.98
N ALA A 70 -48.06 3.64 -7.46
CA ALA A 70 -47.66 4.87 -6.79
C ALA A 70 -48.13 4.95 -5.34
N GLY A 71 -47.19 5.08 -4.39
CA GLY A 71 -47.47 5.19 -2.97
C GLY A 71 -47.73 3.85 -2.27
N ILE A 72 -47.38 2.72 -2.88
CA ILE A 72 -47.28 1.39 -2.24
C ILE A 72 -45.80 1.06 -2.04
N GLY A 73 -45.37 0.87 -0.81
CA GLY A 73 -44.02 0.43 -0.48
C GLY A 73 -44.00 -1.05 -0.09
N GLU A 74 -42.81 -1.60 0.12
CA GLU A 74 -42.51 -3.00 0.40
C GLU A 74 -43.44 -3.62 1.47
N LYS A 75 -43.56 -2.96 2.62
CA LYS A 75 -44.42 -3.47 3.73
C LYS A 75 -45.88 -3.65 3.33
N THR A 76 -46.43 -2.72 2.55
CA THR A 76 -47.82 -2.78 2.09
C THR A 76 -48.00 -3.84 1.00
N ALA A 77 -47.05 -3.92 0.09
CA ALA A 77 -47.03 -4.91 -0.98
C ALA A 77 -46.92 -6.35 -0.42
N LEU A 78 -46.02 -6.58 0.54
CA LEU A 78 -45.89 -7.87 1.25
C LEU A 78 -47.22 -8.26 1.92
N GLY A 79 -47.87 -7.38 2.66
CA GLY A 79 -49.14 -7.68 3.31
C GLY A 79 -50.28 -7.98 2.33
N LEU A 80 -50.26 -7.37 1.13
CA LEU A 80 -51.22 -7.69 0.07
C LEU A 80 -50.96 -9.08 -0.53
N ILE A 81 -49.72 -9.44 -0.77
CA ILE A 81 -49.34 -10.74 -1.34
C ILE A 81 -49.56 -11.85 -0.31
N GLU A 82 -49.26 -11.64 0.94
CA GLU A 82 -49.53 -12.58 2.03
C GLU A 82 -51.04 -12.91 2.13
N LYS A 83 -51.88 -11.89 1.94
CA LYS A 83 -53.34 -12.05 2.05
C LYS A 83 -53.99 -12.61 0.79
N TYR A 84 -53.55 -12.17 -0.37
CA TYR A 84 -54.19 -12.46 -1.65
C TYR A 84 -53.35 -13.31 -2.61
N SER A 85 -52.19 -13.72 -2.20
CA SER A 85 -51.25 -14.67 -2.87
C SER A 85 -50.56 -14.17 -4.13
N SER A 86 -51.15 -13.26 -4.91
CA SER A 86 -50.60 -12.75 -6.17
C SER A 86 -51.15 -11.37 -6.52
N LEU A 87 -50.57 -10.72 -7.54
CA LEU A 87 -51.09 -9.49 -8.13
C LEU A 87 -52.52 -9.69 -8.63
N ASP A 88 -52.80 -10.78 -9.35
CA ASP A 88 -54.12 -11.13 -9.82
C ASP A 88 -55.11 -11.35 -8.65
N GLY A 89 -54.64 -12.02 -7.60
CA GLY A 89 -55.42 -12.20 -6.37
C GLY A 89 -55.79 -10.88 -5.71
N VAL A 90 -54.89 -9.90 -5.63
CA VAL A 90 -55.15 -8.56 -5.14
C VAL A 90 -56.22 -7.86 -5.94
N TYR A 91 -56.19 -7.92 -7.28
CA TYR A 91 -57.19 -7.29 -8.14
C TYR A 91 -58.53 -8.06 -8.16
N ALA A 92 -58.51 -9.38 -8.02
CA ALA A 92 -59.73 -10.16 -7.89
C ALA A 92 -60.53 -9.84 -6.61
N HIS A 93 -59.83 -9.47 -5.53
CA HIS A 93 -60.42 -9.12 -4.25
C HIS A 93 -60.37 -7.61 -3.97
N ILE A 94 -60.34 -6.78 -5.00
CA ILE A 94 -60.17 -5.32 -4.87
C ILE A 94 -61.29 -4.69 -4.05
N ASP A 95 -62.48 -5.29 -4.04
CA ASP A 95 -63.63 -4.79 -3.26
C ASP A 95 -63.54 -5.04 -1.75
N GLU A 96 -62.69 -5.94 -1.31
CA GLU A 96 -62.40 -6.16 0.10
C GLU A 96 -61.39 -5.14 0.64
N ILE A 97 -60.65 -4.44 -0.21
CA ILE A 97 -59.66 -3.43 0.15
C ILE A 97 -60.37 -2.09 0.30
N LYS A 98 -60.08 -1.38 1.41
CA LYS A 98 -60.78 -0.13 1.77
C LYS A 98 -59.85 1.09 1.72
N GLY A 99 -60.47 2.26 1.59
CA GLY A 99 -59.78 3.54 1.73
C GLY A 99 -58.82 3.88 0.60
N SER A 100 -57.84 4.71 0.88
CA SER A 100 -56.90 5.23 -0.12
C SER A 100 -56.06 4.15 -0.82
N LEU A 101 -55.91 2.98 -0.19
CA LEU A 101 -55.16 1.87 -0.80
C LEU A 101 -55.92 1.27 -2.00
N LYS A 102 -57.25 1.14 -1.87
CA LYS A 102 -58.11 0.69 -3.00
C LYS A 102 -57.99 1.64 -4.20
N GLU A 103 -58.08 2.95 -3.93
CA GLU A 103 -57.98 3.97 -4.98
C GLU A 103 -56.62 3.94 -5.68
N LYS A 104 -55.55 3.79 -4.93
CA LYS A 104 -54.17 3.65 -5.51
C LYS A 104 -54.08 2.45 -6.40
N LEU A 105 -54.55 1.31 -6.00
CA LEU A 105 -54.53 0.07 -6.79
C LEU A 105 -55.37 0.22 -8.08
N ILE A 106 -56.61 0.75 -7.99
CA ILE A 106 -57.47 0.96 -9.15
C ILE A 106 -56.83 1.93 -10.14
N ASN A 107 -56.31 3.08 -9.68
CA ASN A 107 -55.78 4.13 -10.54
C ASN A 107 -54.45 3.74 -11.22
N ASN A 108 -53.72 2.78 -10.68
CA ASN A 108 -52.43 2.32 -11.21
C ASN A 108 -52.46 0.87 -11.66
N LYS A 109 -53.61 0.31 -12.01
CA LYS A 109 -53.72 -1.10 -12.41
C LYS A 109 -52.85 -1.43 -13.61
N GLU A 110 -52.91 -0.64 -14.68
CA GLU A 110 -52.10 -0.83 -15.88
C GLU A 110 -50.60 -0.75 -15.60
N THR A 111 -50.18 0.20 -14.74
CA THR A 111 -48.80 0.37 -14.33
C THR A 111 -48.32 -0.85 -13.50
N ALA A 112 -49.17 -1.41 -12.67
CA ALA A 112 -48.85 -2.64 -11.91
C ALA A 112 -48.59 -3.83 -12.85
N TYR A 113 -49.44 -4.06 -13.87
CA TYR A 113 -49.23 -5.13 -14.82
C TYR A 113 -48.04 -4.87 -15.75
N LEU A 114 -47.80 -3.61 -16.15
CA LEU A 114 -46.57 -3.26 -16.86
C LEU A 114 -45.34 -3.59 -15.99
N SER A 115 -45.38 -3.23 -14.71
CA SER A 115 -44.30 -3.54 -13.75
C SER A 115 -44.10 -5.04 -13.57
N TYR A 116 -45.19 -5.82 -13.55
CA TYR A 116 -45.12 -7.27 -13.51
C TYR A 116 -44.39 -7.83 -14.74
N THR A 117 -44.72 -7.34 -15.92
CA THR A 117 -44.06 -7.74 -17.17
C THR A 117 -42.58 -7.39 -17.17
N LEU A 118 -42.23 -6.17 -16.72
CA LEU A 118 -40.83 -5.70 -16.65
C LEU A 118 -40.00 -6.45 -15.60
N ALA A 119 -40.61 -6.84 -14.48
CA ALA A 119 -39.91 -7.58 -13.41
C ALA A 119 -39.75 -9.08 -13.74
N THR A 120 -40.46 -9.59 -14.74
CA THR A 120 -40.43 -11.02 -15.11
C THR A 120 -39.20 -11.30 -15.97
N ILE A 121 -38.33 -12.20 -15.51
CA ILE A 121 -37.18 -12.67 -16.30
C ILE A 121 -37.67 -13.54 -17.44
N ASP A 122 -37.28 -13.19 -18.69
CA ASP A 122 -37.54 -14.03 -19.85
C ASP A 122 -36.63 -15.27 -19.83
N ARG A 123 -37.25 -16.44 -19.80
CA ARG A 123 -36.58 -17.76 -19.79
C ARG A 123 -36.45 -18.40 -21.17
N ASN A 124 -37.01 -17.77 -22.17
CA ASN A 124 -37.09 -18.34 -23.52
C ASN A 124 -36.28 -17.52 -24.53
N CYS A 125 -35.24 -16.83 -24.04
CA CYS A 125 -34.32 -16.12 -24.92
C CYS A 125 -33.67 -17.09 -25.90
N ASP A 126 -33.62 -16.69 -27.17
CA ASP A 126 -32.95 -17.47 -28.22
C ASP A 126 -31.42 -17.30 -28.07
N ILE A 127 -30.82 -18.23 -27.35
CA ILE A 127 -29.37 -18.27 -27.11
C ILE A 127 -28.82 -19.63 -27.54
N ASP A 128 -27.74 -19.61 -28.32
CA ASP A 128 -27.03 -20.83 -28.72
C ASP A 128 -25.96 -21.17 -27.68
N VAL A 129 -26.26 -22.07 -26.74
CA VAL A 129 -25.37 -22.52 -25.68
C VAL A 129 -25.16 -24.03 -25.75
N ASP A 130 -23.95 -24.44 -26.07
CA ASP A 130 -23.52 -25.83 -25.95
C ASP A 130 -22.96 -26.11 -24.55
N LEU A 131 -23.78 -26.69 -23.68
CA LEU A 131 -23.40 -27.01 -22.29
C LEU A 131 -22.19 -27.93 -22.20
N ALA A 132 -21.92 -28.75 -23.22
CA ALA A 132 -20.74 -29.63 -23.22
C ALA A 132 -19.44 -28.83 -23.34
N LYS A 133 -19.50 -27.63 -23.91
CA LYS A 133 -18.38 -26.70 -23.99
C LYS A 133 -18.25 -25.77 -22.78
N CYS A 134 -19.25 -25.74 -21.89
CA CYS A 134 -19.28 -24.88 -20.69
C CYS A 134 -18.69 -25.59 -19.47
N VAL A 135 -17.68 -26.42 -19.66
CA VAL A 135 -16.97 -27.07 -18.53
C VAL A 135 -15.96 -26.11 -17.96
N ALA A 136 -16.09 -25.78 -16.65
CA ALA A 136 -15.11 -24.99 -15.96
C ALA A 136 -13.76 -25.72 -15.90
N PRO A 137 -12.66 -25.13 -16.37
CA PRO A 137 -11.37 -25.77 -16.28
C PRO A 137 -10.93 -25.88 -14.81
N VAL A 138 -10.29 -26.99 -14.46
CA VAL A 138 -9.68 -27.16 -13.13
C VAL A 138 -8.52 -26.16 -12.94
N LYS A 139 -7.84 -25.87 -14.03
CA LYS A 139 -6.77 -24.87 -14.12
C LYS A 139 -6.97 -24.01 -15.37
N PHE A 140 -6.49 -22.79 -15.33
CA PHE A 140 -6.60 -21.85 -16.42
C PHE A 140 -5.47 -22.04 -17.45
N SER A 141 -5.75 -21.72 -18.71
CA SER A 141 -4.75 -21.72 -19.78
C SER A 141 -3.79 -20.52 -19.69
N ALA A 142 -2.68 -20.59 -20.43
CA ALA A 142 -1.74 -19.49 -20.58
C ALA A 142 -2.39 -18.19 -21.12
N GLY A 143 -3.41 -18.30 -21.96
CA GLY A 143 -4.17 -17.15 -22.47
C GLY A 143 -4.89 -16.38 -21.36
N VAL A 144 -5.50 -17.11 -20.41
CA VAL A 144 -6.16 -16.49 -19.24
C VAL A 144 -5.14 -15.86 -18.30
N ARG A 145 -3.97 -16.49 -18.11
CA ARG A 145 -2.86 -15.91 -17.33
C ARG A 145 -2.44 -14.56 -17.92
N ARG A 146 -2.32 -14.48 -19.24
CA ARG A 146 -2.00 -13.21 -19.93
C ARG A 146 -3.05 -12.13 -19.68
N MET A 147 -4.33 -12.47 -19.81
CA MET A 147 -5.43 -11.54 -19.52
C MET A 147 -5.40 -11.04 -18.08
N PHE A 148 -5.11 -11.91 -17.11
CA PHE A 148 -5.02 -11.51 -15.70
C PHE A 148 -3.84 -10.54 -15.45
N ALA A 149 -2.74 -10.71 -16.16
CA ALA A 149 -1.63 -9.78 -16.09
C ALA A 149 -1.95 -8.45 -16.78
N ASP A 150 -2.53 -8.47 -17.97
CA ASP A 150 -2.95 -7.26 -18.72
C ASP A 150 -3.96 -6.42 -17.93
N PHE A 151 -4.84 -7.06 -17.14
CA PHE A 151 -5.78 -6.39 -16.23
C PHE A 151 -5.22 -6.14 -14.82
N GLU A 152 -3.94 -6.39 -14.60
CA GLU A 152 -3.26 -6.23 -13.30
C GLU A 152 -3.91 -7.00 -12.14
N PHE A 153 -4.52 -8.15 -12.41
CA PHE A 153 -5.11 -9.03 -11.39
C PHE A 153 -4.03 -9.85 -10.67
N ARG A 154 -3.07 -9.16 -10.06
CA ARG A 154 -1.86 -9.73 -9.43
C ARG A 154 -2.14 -10.86 -8.44
N SER A 155 -3.23 -10.79 -7.69
CA SER A 155 -3.62 -11.85 -6.73
C SER A 155 -4.05 -13.16 -7.39
N LEU A 156 -4.38 -13.14 -8.68
CA LEU A 156 -4.81 -14.28 -9.47
C LEU A 156 -3.69 -14.90 -10.31
N LEU A 157 -2.49 -14.34 -10.31
CA LEU A 157 -1.32 -14.86 -11.04
C LEU A 157 -0.57 -15.97 -10.29
N LYS A 158 -1.25 -16.74 -9.43
CA LYS A 158 -0.64 -17.85 -8.67
C LYS A 158 -0.52 -19.08 -9.58
N ASP A 159 0.67 -19.69 -9.64
CA ASP A 159 0.95 -20.86 -10.48
C ASP A 159 -0.01 -22.03 -10.25
N SER A 160 -0.52 -22.18 -9.00
CA SER A 160 -1.52 -23.19 -8.67
C SER A 160 -2.84 -23.07 -9.44
N LEU A 161 -3.12 -21.91 -10.04
CA LEU A 161 -4.34 -21.65 -10.80
C LEU A 161 -4.20 -21.99 -12.30
N PHE A 162 -3.00 -22.30 -12.79
CA PHE A 162 -2.72 -22.51 -14.20
C PHE A 162 -2.30 -23.96 -14.50
N GLU A 163 -2.46 -24.38 -15.74
CA GLU A 163 -2.02 -25.69 -16.22
C GLU A 163 -0.49 -25.80 -16.13
N GLU A 164 0.03 -26.98 -15.80
CA GLU A 164 1.47 -27.25 -15.87
C GLU A 164 1.93 -27.10 -17.32
N GLY A 165 2.90 -26.22 -17.57
CA GLY A 165 3.30 -25.84 -18.94
C GLY A 165 2.48 -24.69 -19.54
N ALA A 166 1.52 -24.10 -18.79
CA ALA A 166 0.94 -22.79 -19.11
C ALA A 166 1.97 -21.66 -18.96
N GLU A 167 3.23 -22.03 -18.76
CA GLU A 167 4.36 -21.16 -18.92
C GLU A 167 4.37 -20.63 -20.34
N THR A 168 4.53 -19.35 -20.42
CA THR A 168 4.68 -18.55 -21.64
C THR A 168 5.25 -19.38 -22.78
N GLU A 169 4.48 -19.51 -23.89
CA GLU A 169 5.10 -19.90 -25.15
C GLU A 169 6.42 -19.14 -25.25
N ASN A 170 7.49 -19.90 -25.29
CA ASN A 170 8.83 -19.38 -25.43
C ASN A 170 8.86 -18.54 -26.71
N LYS A 171 8.52 -17.25 -26.63
CA LYS A 171 8.59 -16.31 -27.76
C LYS A 171 10.01 -16.11 -28.25
N SER A 172 10.97 -16.64 -27.49
CA SER A 172 12.37 -16.63 -27.84
C SER A 172 12.73 -18.00 -28.41
N GLY A 173 13.21 -18.02 -29.60
CA GLY A 173 13.98 -19.15 -30.12
C GLY A 173 15.33 -19.28 -29.38
N PHE A 174 15.35 -19.04 -28.05
CA PHE A 174 16.55 -19.06 -27.21
C PHE A 174 16.88 -20.49 -26.81
N GLU A 175 18.17 -20.80 -26.93
CA GLU A 175 18.75 -22.02 -26.40
C GLU A 175 18.62 -22.03 -24.86
N TYR A 176 18.45 -23.22 -24.27
CA TYR A 176 18.44 -23.36 -22.82
C TYR A 176 19.72 -22.78 -22.21
N PRO A 177 19.65 -22.20 -20.98
CA PRO A 177 20.84 -21.68 -20.30
C PRO A 177 21.94 -22.73 -20.19
N VAL A 178 23.18 -22.30 -20.45
CA VAL A 178 24.33 -23.19 -20.41
C VAL A 178 24.97 -23.13 -19.03
N ALA A 179 24.97 -24.26 -18.31
CA ALA A 179 25.73 -24.35 -17.06
C ALA A 179 27.23 -24.24 -17.35
N VAL A 180 27.89 -23.33 -16.64
CA VAL A 180 29.36 -23.17 -16.73
C VAL A 180 30.00 -24.05 -15.65
N ASN A 181 30.81 -25.01 -16.09
CA ASN A 181 31.59 -25.88 -15.24
C ASN A 181 33.10 -25.71 -15.53
N GLU A 182 33.96 -26.45 -14.84
CA GLU A 182 35.42 -26.38 -14.99
C GLU A 182 35.86 -26.53 -16.46
N ASN A 183 35.24 -27.43 -17.23
CA ASN A 183 35.58 -27.68 -18.61
C ASN A 183 35.12 -26.56 -19.58
N SER A 184 34.09 -25.82 -19.25
CA SER A 184 33.49 -24.76 -20.08
C SER A 184 33.91 -23.35 -19.65
N LEU A 185 34.57 -23.21 -18.49
CA LEU A 185 34.94 -21.91 -17.91
C LEU A 185 35.93 -21.12 -18.82
N GLU A 186 36.91 -21.81 -19.42
CA GLU A 186 37.84 -21.14 -20.34
C GLU A 186 37.12 -20.56 -21.55
N LYS A 187 36.17 -21.32 -22.12
CA LYS A 187 35.36 -20.85 -23.24
C LYS A 187 34.48 -19.67 -22.80
N PHE A 188 33.77 -19.77 -21.69
CA PHE A 188 32.98 -18.67 -21.12
C PHE A 188 33.82 -17.40 -20.96
N THR A 189 35.00 -17.52 -20.34
CA THR A 189 35.89 -16.40 -20.11
C THR A 189 36.42 -15.81 -21.42
N SER A 190 36.72 -16.65 -22.42
CA SER A 190 37.16 -16.22 -23.74
C SER A 190 36.05 -15.47 -24.48
N ASP A 191 34.85 -16.00 -24.50
CA ASP A 191 33.68 -15.37 -25.13
C ASP A 191 33.33 -14.05 -24.42
N ALA A 192 33.41 -14.01 -23.10
CA ALA A 192 33.15 -12.82 -22.29
C ALA A 192 34.22 -11.72 -22.48
N LYS A 193 35.49 -12.05 -22.79
CA LYS A 193 36.52 -11.05 -23.05
C LYS A 193 36.25 -10.17 -24.27
N ASN A 194 35.49 -10.67 -25.22
CA ASN A 194 35.14 -9.95 -26.44
C ASN A 194 33.85 -9.12 -26.27
N THR A 195 33.13 -9.30 -25.16
CA THR A 195 31.89 -8.60 -24.84
C THR A 195 32.15 -7.67 -23.67
N ARG A 196 31.63 -6.45 -23.73
CA ARG A 196 31.80 -5.44 -22.68
C ARG A 196 30.50 -5.19 -21.91
N GLU A 197 29.39 -5.70 -22.41
CA GLU A 197 28.06 -5.51 -21.82
C GLU A 197 27.47 -6.85 -21.45
N PHE A 198 27.02 -6.95 -20.21
CA PHE A 198 26.45 -8.15 -19.61
C PHE A 198 25.16 -7.82 -18.88
N SER A 199 24.15 -8.67 -19.00
CA SER A 199 23.03 -8.65 -18.06
C SER A 199 23.21 -9.76 -17.04
N VAL A 200 22.90 -9.47 -15.76
CA VAL A 200 23.16 -10.39 -14.65
C VAL A 200 21.95 -10.47 -13.74
N ALA A 201 21.67 -11.67 -13.25
CA ALA A 201 20.70 -11.89 -12.18
C ALA A 201 21.27 -12.85 -11.12
N PHE A 202 21.13 -12.48 -9.86
CA PHE A 202 21.36 -13.37 -8.74
C PHE A 202 20.05 -14.11 -8.43
N THR A 203 20.10 -15.43 -8.44
CA THR A 203 18.97 -16.27 -8.05
C THR A 203 19.12 -16.75 -6.61
N ASP A 204 18.02 -17.24 -6.01
CA ASP A 204 18.03 -17.75 -4.65
C ASP A 204 19.05 -18.89 -4.50
N GLY A 205 20.11 -18.63 -3.72
CA GLY A 205 21.19 -19.56 -3.51
C GLY A 205 22.54 -19.08 -4.03
N GLU A 206 23.35 -20.00 -4.58
CA GLU A 206 24.73 -19.76 -5.01
C GLU A 206 24.88 -19.70 -6.54
N ALA A 207 23.77 -19.39 -7.25
CA ALA A 207 23.76 -19.31 -8.71
C ALA A 207 23.66 -17.86 -9.19
N VAL A 208 24.46 -17.57 -10.23
CA VAL A 208 24.47 -16.30 -10.93
C VAL A 208 24.23 -16.54 -12.41
N HIS A 209 23.20 -15.94 -12.95
CA HIS A 209 22.87 -15.95 -14.36
C HIS A 209 23.58 -14.79 -15.06
N VAL A 210 24.15 -15.05 -16.22
CA VAL A 210 24.88 -14.06 -17.04
C VAL A 210 24.44 -14.18 -18.48
N TYR A 211 23.88 -13.13 -19.06
CA TYR A 211 23.44 -13.08 -20.45
C TYR A 211 24.32 -12.14 -21.26
N PHE A 212 24.85 -12.66 -22.38
CA PHE A 212 25.58 -11.92 -23.40
C PHE A 212 25.65 -12.73 -24.70
N ASN A 213 25.87 -12.07 -25.86
CA ASN A 213 25.92 -12.70 -27.18
C ASN A 213 24.75 -13.66 -27.45
N ASP A 214 23.52 -13.22 -27.09
CA ASP A 214 22.27 -13.98 -27.24
C ASP A 214 22.24 -15.34 -26.53
N LYS A 215 23.10 -15.53 -25.52
CA LYS A 215 23.15 -16.74 -24.70
C LYS A 215 23.12 -16.42 -23.21
N GLU A 216 22.37 -17.25 -22.46
CA GLU A 216 22.40 -17.22 -21.02
C GLU A 216 23.29 -18.32 -20.46
N HIS A 217 24.13 -17.95 -19.51
CA HIS A 217 25.05 -18.82 -18.80
C HIS A 217 24.69 -18.84 -17.32
N ILE A 218 24.80 -20.00 -16.68
CA ILE A 218 24.58 -20.16 -15.24
C ILE A 218 25.90 -20.54 -14.57
N LEU A 219 26.35 -19.69 -13.66
CA LEU A 219 27.51 -19.92 -12.80
C LEU A 219 26.99 -20.41 -11.43
N VAL A 220 27.36 -21.61 -11.03
CA VAL A 220 26.97 -22.16 -9.73
C VAL A 220 28.23 -22.49 -8.93
N CYS A 221 28.30 -21.95 -7.72
CA CYS A 221 29.36 -22.29 -6.77
C CYS A 221 29.05 -23.62 -6.07
N SER A 222 29.94 -24.59 -6.15
CA SER A 222 29.78 -25.85 -5.41
C SER A 222 30.69 -25.89 -4.20
N ARG A 223 30.09 -26.25 -3.05
CA ARG A 223 30.87 -26.58 -1.85
C ARG A 223 31.23 -28.07 -1.77
N ASN A 224 30.75 -28.88 -2.72
CA ASN A 224 30.97 -30.33 -2.76
C ASN A 224 32.05 -30.68 -3.80
N LEU A 225 33.07 -31.42 -3.37
CA LEU A 225 34.21 -31.85 -4.21
C LEU A 225 33.87 -32.82 -5.37
N LEU A 226 32.61 -33.24 -5.52
CA LEU A 226 32.15 -34.20 -6.53
C LEU A 226 31.09 -33.64 -7.49
N GLY A 227 30.93 -32.30 -7.58
CA GLY A 227 29.90 -31.69 -8.40
C GLY A 227 30.42 -31.20 -9.76
N GLU A 228 29.54 -31.12 -10.75
CA GLU A 228 29.78 -30.51 -12.08
C GLU A 228 29.87 -28.97 -12.05
N ASN A 229 29.84 -28.35 -10.86
CA ASN A 229 29.79 -26.90 -10.65
C ASN A 229 31.20 -26.31 -10.44
N LEU A 230 31.29 -24.98 -10.50
CA LEU A 230 32.55 -24.26 -10.30
C LEU A 230 33.05 -24.34 -8.85
N ARG A 231 34.35 -24.52 -8.67
CA ARG A 231 34.99 -24.33 -7.37
C ARG A 231 34.89 -22.86 -6.92
N PRO A 232 34.93 -22.57 -5.62
CA PRO A 232 34.83 -21.19 -5.13
C PRO A 232 35.81 -20.21 -5.78
N GLU A 233 37.04 -20.63 -6.02
CA GLU A 233 38.07 -19.81 -6.64
C GLU A 233 37.77 -19.48 -8.12
N GLU A 234 37.24 -20.43 -8.86
CA GLU A 234 36.83 -20.29 -10.25
C GLU A 234 35.57 -19.40 -10.36
N PHE A 235 34.60 -19.63 -9.46
CA PHE A 235 33.41 -18.81 -9.38
C PHE A 235 33.73 -17.34 -9.06
N ILE A 236 34.58 -17.11 -8.03
CA ILE A 236 35.08 -15.77 -7.69
C ILE A 236 35.85 -15.16 -8.85
N GLY A 237 36.71 -15.94 -9.54
CA GLY A 237 37.44 -15.47 -10.70
C GLY A 237 36.56 -15.01 -11.84
N ALA A 238 35.50 -15.78 -12.16
CA ALA A 238 34.52 -15.42 -13.18
C ALA A 238 33.73 -14.16 -12.82
N LEU A 239 33.25 -14.05 -11.59
CA LEU A 239 32.55 -12.85 -11.12
C LEU A 239 33.47 -11.63 -11.05
N SER A 240 34.73 -11.81 -10.60
CA SER A 240 35.70 -10.72 -10.58
C SER A 240 35.97 -10.19 -11.98
N PHE A 241 36.05 -11.07 -12.97
CA PHE A 241 36.21 -10.67 -14.37
C PHE A 241 35.05 -9.76 -14.84
N LEU A 242 33.81 -10.08 -14.46
CA LEU A 242 32.64 -9.31 -14.86
C LEU A 242 32.56 -7.97 -14.12
N PHE A 243 32.75 -7.97 -12.80
CA PHE A 243 32.42 -6.81 -11.94
C PHE A 243 33.62 -5.93 -11.60
N SER A 244 34.84 -6.46 -11.56
CA SER A 244 36.02 -5.65 -11.20
C SER A 244 36.72 -4.99 -12.40
N ASN A 245 36.31 -5.27 -13.63
CA ASN A 245 36.86 -4.64 -14.82
C ASN A 245 36.13 -3.32 -15.13
N PRO A 246 36.81 -2.16 -15.10
CA PRO A 246 36.18 -0.85 -15.35
C PRO A 246 35.73 -0.64 -16.80
N GLU A 247 36.18 -1.49 -17.73
CA GLU A 247 35.74 -1.43 -19.12
C GLU A 247 34.44 -2.19 -19.39
N ASN A 248 33.96 -2.96 -18.40
CA ASN A 248 32.71 -3.69 -18.50
C ASN A 248 31.52 -2.82 -18.07
N LYS A 249 30.35 -3.15 -18.60
CA LYS A 249 29.06 -2.60 -18.19
C LYS A 249 28.12 -3.74 -17.84
N VAL A 250 27.52 -3.68 -16.66
CA VAL A 250 26.61 -4.71 -16.15
C VAL A 250 25.22 -4.14 -15.96
N THR A 251 24.21 -4.78 -16.54
CA THR A 251 22.80 -4.49 -16.29
C THR A 251 22.26 -5.49 -15.26
N ILE A 252 21.66 -5.01 -14.20
CA ILE A 252 21.19 -5.85 -13.10
C ILE A 252 19.96 -5.24 -12.41
N PHE A 253 19.18 -6.07 -11.72
CA PHE A 253 18.13 -5.59 -10.82
C PHE A 253 18.72 -5.39 -9.43
N ASP A 254 18.68 -4.14 -8.90
CA ASP A 254 19.24 -3.75 -7.58
C ASP A 254 20.76 -3.96 -7.47
N PHE A 255 21.51 -3.09 -8.15
CA PHE A 255 22.99 -3.14 -8.17
C PHE A 255 23.60 -2.96 -6.77
N LYS A 256 22.99 -2.17 -5.90
CA LYS A 256 23.47 -1.97 -4.53
C LYS A 256 23.46 -3.27 -3.71
N SER A 257 22.39 -4.05 -3.83
CA SER A 257 22.31 -5.37 -3.20
C SER A 257 23.34 -6.34 -3.80
N ALA A 258 23.54 -6.30 -5.12
CA ALA A 258 24.56 -7.10 -5.78
C ALA A 258 25.97 -6.74 -5.29
N LYS A 259 26.32 -5.46 -5.16
CA LYS A 259 27.61 -5.03 -4.57
C LYS A 259 27.81 -5.61 -3.18
N ARG A 260 26.79 -5.64 -2.36
CA ARG A 260 26.84 -6.20 -1.00
C ARG A 260 27.11 -7.71 -1.00
N GLU A 261 26.47 -8.45 -1.90
CA GLU A 261 26.71 -9.89 -2.07
C GLU A 261 28.14 -10.15 -2.59
N LEU A 262 28.58 -9.42 -3.60
CA LEU A 262 29.93 -9.55 -4.16
C LEU A 262 31.03 -9.22 -3.15
N ALA A 263 30.81 -8.24 -2.28
CA ALA A 263 31.72 -7.90 -1.19
C ALA A 263 31.95 -9.05 -0.20
N LYS A 264 30.97 -9.92 0.02
CA LYS A 264 31.12 -11.14 0.84
C LYS A 264 32.13 -12.12 0.23
N TRP A 265 32.28 -12.09 -1.08
CA TRP A 265 33.26 -12.88 -1.83
C TRP A 265 34.60 -12.15 -2.04
N GLY A 266 34.76 -10.95 -1.46
CA GLY A 266 35.95 -10.13 -1.61
C GLY A 266 36.07 -9.46 -2.99
N ILE A 267 34.98 -9.36 -3.74
CA ILE A 267 34.93 -8.79 -5.08
C ILE A 267 34.56 -7.30 -4.99
N GLU A 268 35.45 -6.45 -5.48
CA GLU A 268 35.23 -5.01 -5.60
C GLU A 268 34.62 -4.68 -6.98
N CYS A 269 33.47 -4.03 -7.00
CA CYS A 269 32.81 -3.60 -8.24
C CYS A 269 33.44 -2.31 -8.77
N LYS A 270 33.99 -2.38 -9.98
CA LYS A 270 34.61 -1.23 -10.72
C LYS A 270 33.96 -1.03 -12.09
N CYS A 271 33.14 -1.96 -12.53
CA CYS A 271 32.40 -1.88 -13.79
C CYS A 271 31.39 -0.75 -13.80
N ALA A 272 31.09 -0.21 -14.98
CA ALA A 272 29.88 0.60 -15.16
C ALA A 272 28.63 -0.29 -14.97
N PHE A 273 27.52 0.30 -14.59
CA PHE A 273 26.30 -0.47 -14.38
C PHE A 273 25.04 0.26 -14.86
N ASP A 274 24.01 -0.51 -15.13
CA ASP A 274 22.64 -0.07 -15.23
C ASP A 274 21.79 -0.84 -14.20
N ASP A 275 20.88 -0.13 -13.55
CA ASP A 275 20.00 -0.69 -12.51
C ASP A 275 18.54 -0.68 -12.97
N LEU A 276 18.02 -1.89 -13.23
CA LEU A 276 16.65 -2.08 -13.67
C LEU A 276 15.64 -1.64 -12.60
N SER A 277 15.93 -1.82 -11.31
CA SER A 277 15.00 -1.45 -10.24
C SER A 277 14.74 0.06 -10.20
N LEU A 278 15.78 0.87 -10.44
CA LEU A 278 15.66 2.32 -10.54
C LEU A 278 14.91 2.75 -11.80
N ALA A 279 15.14 2.08 -12.92
CA ALA A 279 14.43 2.37 -14.17
C ALA A 279 12.92 2.12 -14.02
N VAL A 280 12.55 0.98 -13.44
CA VAL A 280 11.15 0.61 -13.12
C VAL A 280 10.51 1.64 -12.19
N TYR A 281 11.20 2.00 -11.12
CA TYR A 281 10.73 2.99 -10.15
C TYR A 281 10.44 4.35 -10.79
N LEU A 282 11.35 4.86 -11.61
CA LEU A 282 11.20 6.17 -12.28
C LEU A 282 10.11 6.18 -13.36
N CYS A 283 9.73 5.00 -13.86
CA CYS A 283 8.58 4.84 -14.76
C CYS A 283 7.22 4.79 -14.02
N GLY A 284 7.21 5.03 -12.71
CA GLY A 284 5.97 5.13 -11.91
C GLY A 284 5.56 3.85 -11.20
N GLU A 285 6.34 2.79 -11.25
CA GLU A 285 6.07 1.54 -10.53
C GLU A 285 6.73 1.57 -9.14
N ALA A 286 6.34 2.59 -8.33
CA ALA A 286 6.82 2.73 -6.97
C ALA A 286 6.16 1.73 -6.02
N GLY A 287 6.88 1.36 -4.95
CA GLY A 287 6.32 0.54 -3.87
C GLY A 287 7.07 -0.76 -3.61
N GLY A 288 8.33 -0.84 -4.05
CA GLY A 288 9.18 -2.01 -3.78
C GLY A 288 8.85 -3.19 -4.69
N GLU A 289 8.71 -2.92 -5.99
CA GLU A 289 8.56 -3.99 -6.97
C GLU A 289 9.75 -4.96 -6.86
N THR A 290 9.46 -6.26 -6.80
CA THR A 290 10.51 -7.28 -6.74
C THR A 290 10.79 -7.80 -8.14
N PHE A 291 12.04 -8.25 -8.40
CA PHE A 291 12.39 -8.86 -9.69
C PHE A 291 11.46 -10.00 -10.08
N ALA A 292 11.04 -10.81 -9.10
CA ALA A 292 10.09 -11.88 -9.32
C ALA A 292 8.74 -11.39 -9.85
N ARG A 293 8.15 -10.38 -9.22
CA ARG A 293 6.88 -9.80 -9.65
C ARG A 293 6.97 -9.12 -11.01
N LEU A 294 8.08 -8.42 -11.24
CA LEU A 294 8.34 -7.79 -12.52
C LEU A 294 8.42 -8.84 -13.65
N CYS A 295 9.14 -9.94 -13.44
CA CYS A 295 9.19 -11.04 -14.40
C CYS A 295 7.82 -11.69 -14.60
N GLU A 296 7.04 -11.93 -13.53
CA GLU A 296 5.68 -12.45 -13.62
C GLU A 296 4.77 -11.54 -14.45
N ALA A 297 4.84 -10.22 -14.24
CA ALA A 297 4.05 -9.25 -14.99
C ALA A 297 4.38 -9.24 -16.49
N HIS A 298 5.63 -9.57 -16.86
CA HIS A 298 6.12 -9.60 -18.25
C HIS A 298 6.22 -11.02 -18.82
N TYR A 299 5.68 -12.05 -18.15
CA TYR A 299 5.70 -13.45 -18.59
C TYR A 299 7.11 -14.01 -18.80
N LEU A 300 8.06 -13.61 -17.98
CA LEU A 300 9.44 -14.05 -18.02
C LEU A 300 9.72 -15.02 -16.85
N ASP A 301 10.39 -16.12 -17.14
CA ASP A 301 10.83 -17.06 -16.09
C ASP A 301 12.18 -16.61 -15.52
N LYS A 302 12.15 -16.01 -14.33
CA LYS A 302 13.36 -15.54 -13.63
C LYS A 302 14.30 -16.67 -13.21
N ASN A 303 13.80 -17.89 -13.03
CA ASN A 303 14.61 -19.00 -12.53
C ASN A 303 15.42 -19.66 -13.65
N THR A 304 14.85 -19.73 -14.85
CA THR A 304 15.53 -20.30 -16.01
C THR A 304 16.27 -19.23 -16.81
N TYR A 305 15.72 -18.02 -16.94
CA TYR A 305 16.22 -16.97 -17.83
C TYR A 305 16.35 -15.62 -17.09
N GLY A 306 16.93 -15.61 -15.91
CA GLY A 306 16.98 -14.41 -15.07
C GLY A 306 17.78 -13.25 -15.66
N ALA A 307 18.93 -13.53 -16.24
CA ALA A 307 19.76 -12.50 -16.86
C ALA A 307 19.18 -12.02 -18.20
N PHE A 308 18.59 -12.91 -18.98
CA PHE A 308 17.85 -12.54 -20.20
C PHE A 308 16.63 -11.66 -19.85
N ALA A 309 15.88 -12.03 -18.81
CA ALA A 309 14.76 -11.22 -18.34
C ALA A 309 15.24 -9.81 -17.95
N THR A 310 16.36 -9.70 -17.24
CA THR A 310 16.97 -8.40 -16.90
C THR A 310 17.32 -7.59 -18.15
N HIS A 311 17.89 -8.23 -19.17
CA HIS A 311 18.24 -7.60 -20.44
C HIS A 311 17.03 -7.02 -21.17
N VAL A 312 15.98 -7.84 -21.36
CA VAL A 312 14.79 -7.44 -22.10
C VAL A 312 14.02 -6.33 -21.37
N LEU A 313 13.85 -6.51 -20.07
CA LEU A 313 13.14 -5.54 -19.24
C LEU A 313 13.89 -4.20 -19.18
N PHE A 314 15.21 -4.21 -19.02
CA PHE A 314 15.95 -2.96 -18.99
C PHE A 314 15.86 -2.21 -20.34
N LYS A 315 15.89 -2.91 -21.45
CA LYS A 315 15.70 -2.31 -22.78
C LYS A 315 14.33 -1.64 -22.90
N GLU A 316 13.27 -2.29 -22.40
CA GLU A 316 11.93 -1.73 -22.40
C GLU A 316 11.83 -0.49 -21.48
N TYR A 317 12.27 -0.61 -20.22
CA TYR A 317 12.19 0.49 -19.27
C TYR A 317 13.12 1.66 -19.59
N SER A 318 14.27 1.41 -20.25
CA SER A 318 15.12 2.46 -20.78
C SER A 318 14.42 3.30 -21.86
N ALA A 319 13.62 2.67 -22.72
CA ALA A 319 12.78 3.39 -23.68
C ALA A 319 11.70 4.23 -22.97
N LYS A 320 11.01 3.65 -21.98
CA LYS A 320 10.01 4.36 -21.15
C LYS A 320 10.62 5.55 -20.41
N LEU A 321 11.84 5.43 -19.89
CA LEU A 321 12.58 6.54 -19.27
C LEU A 321 12.82 7.71 -20.24
N ALA A 322 13.16 7.38 -21.49
CA ALA A 322 13.37 8.39 -22.52
C ALA A 322 12.05 9.10 -22.88
N GLU A 323 10.96 8.34 -23.04
CA GLU A 323 9.62 8.87 -23.32
C GLU A 323 9.09 9.77 -22.20
N SER A 324 9.32 9.38 -20.94
CA SER A 324 8.89 10.17 -19.76
C SER A 324 9.81 11.35 -19.43
N GLY A 325 10.95 11.50 -20.14
CA GLY A 325 11.94 12.54 -19.86
C GLY A 325 12.76 12.31 -18.58
N CYS A 326 12.72 11.11 -18.00
CA CYS A 326 13.41 10.78 -16.75
C CYS A 326 14.86 10.28 -16.92
N THR A 327 15.36 10.17 -18.15
CA THR A 327 16.73 9.67 -18.43
C THR A 327 17.80 10.46 -17.68
N ARG A 328 17.69 11.80 -17.66
CA ARG A 328 18.65 12.64 -16.93
C ARG A 328 18.61 12.39 -15.42
N LEU A 329 17.42 12.23 -14.85
CA LEU A 329 17.25 11.91 -13.43
C LEU A 329 17.87 10.55 -13.09
N TYR A 330 17.66 9.56 -13.96
CA TYR A 330 18.27 8.23 -13.84
C TYR A 330 19.81 8.28 -13.88
N GLU A 331 20.38 8.91 -14.91
CA GLU A 331 21.83 8.87 -15.15
C GLU A 331 22.63 9.81 -14.21
N GLU A 332 22.10 11.01 -13.92
CA GLU A 332 22.87 12.03 -13.19
C GLU A 332 22.60 12.02 -11.67
N ILE A 333 21.49 11.42 -11.21
CA ILE A 333 21.10 11.48 -9.79
C ILE A 333 20.92 10.09 -9.20
N GLU A 334 19.94 9.30 -9.66
CA GLU A 334 19.59 8.05 -9.00
C GLU A 334 20.68 6.97 -9.12
N LYS A 335 21.28 6.85 -10.27
CA LYS A 335 22.33 5.86 -10.52
C LYS A 335 23.62 6.16 -9.74
N PRO A 336 24.19 7.38 -9.76
CA PRO A 336 25.34 7.72 -8.89
C PRO A 336 25.03 7.62 -7.39
N LEU A 337 23.79 7.86 -6.98
CA LEU A 337 23.38 7.74 -5.59
C LEU A 337 23.49 6.30 -5.04
N VAL A 338 23.44 5.28 -5.89
CA VAL A 338 23.64 3.87 -5.51
C VAL A 338 24.97 3.67 -4.79
N ASP A 339 26.06 4.22 -5.34
CA ASP A 339 27.38 4.10 -4.74
C ASP A 339 27.48 4.84 -3.42
N VAL A 340 26.93 6.06 -3.36
CA VAL A 340 26.88 6.85 -2.11
C VAL A 340 26.14 6.10 -1.01
N LEU A 341 24.98 5.54 -1.32
CA LEU A 341 24.19 4.79 -0.34
C LEU A 341 24.86 3.47 0.07
N TYR A 342 25.52 2.80 -0.85
CA TYR A 342 26.32 1.61 -0.54
C TYR A 342 27.44 1.94 0.45
N ASP A 343 28.17 3.04 0.23
CA ASP A 343 29.23 3.50 1.12
C ASP A 343 28.68 3.87 2.50
N MET A 344 27.55 4.60 2.56
CA MET A 344 26.86 4.93 3.81
C MET A 344 26.44 3.68 4.59
N GLU A 345 25.87 2.69 3.90
CA GLU A 345 25.47 1.41 4.51
C GLU A 345 26.69 0.61 5.01
N THR A 346 27.76 0.60 4.25
CA THR A 346 29.01 -0.11 4.60
C THR A 346 29.72 0.56 5.77
N GLU A 347 29.77 1.88 5.80
CA GLU A 347 30.35 2.65 6.89
C GLU A 347 29.53 2.53 8.16
N GLY A 348 28.20 2.62 8.06
CA GLY A 348 27.28 2.54 9.17
C GLY A 348 27.43 3.67 10.18
N VAL A 349 26.74 3.56 11.31
CA VAL A 349 26.72 4.54 12.39
C VAL A 349 27.09 3.89 13.71
N LYS A 350 28.08 4.47 14.41
CA LYS A 350 28.54 3.96 15.71
C LYS A 350 27.54 4.29 16.82
N VAL A 351 27.33 3.34 17.72
CA VAL A 351 26.46 3.49 18.89
C VAL A 351 27.21 3.17 20.18
N SER A 352 26.82 3.83 21.27
CA SER A 352 27.28 3.47 22.62
C SER A 352 26.32 2.44 23.21
N ARG A 353 26.83 1.23 23.48
CA ARG A 353 26.04 0.18 24.15
C ARG A 353 25.74 0.56 25.60
N GLU A 354 26.64 1.30 26.24
CA GLU A 354 26.52 1.76 27.63
C GLU A 354 25.35 2.73 27.74
N GLU A 355 25.30 3.75 26.87
CA GLU A 355 24.20 4.73 26.83
C GLU A 355 22.86 4.05 26.48
N LEU A 356 22.89 3.12 25.52
CA LEU A 356 21.69 2.37 25.13
C LEU A 356 21.16 1.51 26.30
N ALA A 357 22.04 0.87 27.06
CA ALA A 357 21.66 0.06 28.22
C ALA A 357 21.10 0.95 29.34
N ALA A 358 21.78 2.05 29.67
CA ALA A 358 21.34 2.99 30.71
C ALA A 358 19.95 3.58 30.40
N LEU A 359 19.70 3.95 29.14
CA LEU A 359 18.37 4.41 28.71
C LEU A 359 17.32 3.28 28.80
N GLY A 360 17.69 2.06 28.45
CA GLY A 360 16.81 0.89 28.56
C GLY A 360 16.39 0.61 29.99
N GLU A 361 17.29 0.69 30.96
CA GLU A 361 17.00 0.57 32.38
C GLU A 361 16.06 1.68 32.84
N LYS A 362 16.38 2.94 32.52
CA LYS A 362 15.55 4.11 32.83
C LYS A 362 14.11 3.96 32.31
N TYR A 363 13.95 3.56 31.05
CA TYR A 363 12.62 3.40 30.46
C TYR A 363 11.85 2.22 31.05
N SER A 364 12.53 1.12 31.37
CA SER A 364 11.94 -0.03 32.03
C SER A 364 11.39 0.31 33.42
N GLU A 365 12.11 1.11 34.21
CA GLU A 365 11.65 1.60 35.50
C GLU A 365 10.41 2.49 35.37
N ILE A 366 10.40 3.42 34.41
CA ILE A 366 9.25 4.30 34.14
C ILE A 366 8.03 3.49 33.69
N ILE A 367 8.21 2.51 32.78
CA ILE A 367 7.15 1.62 32.30
C ILE A 367 6.57 0.83 33.47
N SER A 368 7.42 0.29 34.35
CA SER A 368 6.99 -0.49 35.52
C SER A 368 6.20 0.37 36.51
N SER A 369 6.65 1.59 36.81
CA SER A 369 5.94 2.55 37.65
C SER A 369 4.58 2.91 37.07
N LEU A 370 4.52 3.29 35.77
CA LEU A 370 3.27 3.62 35.09
C LEU A 370 2.31 2.44 35.04
N THR A 371 2.84 1.22 34.87
CA THR A 371 2.00 -0.01 34.91
C THR A 371 1.34 -0.18 36.25
N ALA A 372 2.10 -0.04 37.35
CA ALA A 372 1.57 -0.16 38.70
C ALA A 372 0.54 0.93 39.00
N GLU A 373 0.82 2.19 38.61
CA GLU A 373 -0.10 3.31 38.78
C GLU A 373 -1.41 3.11 37.99
N ILE A 374 -1.33 2.71 36.70
CA ILE A 374 -2.50 2.47 35.87
C ILE A 374 -3.35 1.34 36.45
N HIS A 375 -2.72 0.24 36.89
CA HIS A 375 -3.45 -0.87 37.51
C HIS A 375 -4.11 -0.45 38.83
N ALA A 376 -3.45 0.36 39.65
CA ALA A 376 -4.03 0.90 40.89
C ALA A 376 -5.22 1.82 40.61
N ASP A 377 -5.08 2.75 39.67
CA ASP A 377 -6.14 3.69 39.29
C ASP A 377 -7.36 2.96 38.67
N CYS A 378 -7.12 1.87 37.93
CA CYS A 378 -8.18 1.04 37.34
C CYS A 378 -8.77 0.00 38.30
N GLY A 379 -8.12 -0.25 39.45
CA GLY A 379 -8.51 -1.28 40.42
C GLY A 379 -8.49 -2.71 39.86
N CYS A 380 -7.66 -2.98 38.85
CA CYS A 380 -7.44 -4.30 38.27
C CYS A 380 -6.17 -4.38 37.43
N THR A 381 -5.65 -5.59 37.29
CA THR A 381 -4.54 -5.91 36.43
C THR A 381 -5.01 -6.34 35.05
N PHE A 382 -4.40 -5.83 34.00
CA PHE A 382 -4.70 -6.17 32.60
C PHE A 382 -3.51 -5.83 31.70
N ASN A 383 -3.52 -6.33 30.46
CA ASN A 383 -2.48 -5.97 29.50
C ASN A 383 -2.78 -4.59 28.86
N ILE A 384 -2.05 -3.55 29.30
CA ILE A 384 -2.20 -2.16 28.82
C ILE A 384 -1.86 -2.05 27.31
N ASN A 385 -1.00 -2.92 26.79
CA ASN A 385 -0.68 -3.00 25.36
C ASN A 385 -1.80 -3.64 24.52
N SER A 386 -2.79 -4.29 25.14
CA SER A 386 -3.94 -4.84 24.43
C SER A 386 -5.02 -3.78 24.23
N PRO A 387 -5.29 -3.29 23.01
CA PRO A 387 -6.34 -2.30 22.77
C PRO A 387 -7.73 -2.77 23.23
N ALA A 388 -7.98 -4.08 23.17
CA ALA A 388 -9.25 -4.66 23.58
C ALA A 388 -9.45 -4.59 25.10
N GLN A 389 -8.46 -5.07 25.88
CA GLN A 389 -8.52 -5.04 27.35
C GLN A 389 -8.52 -3.60 27.88
N LEU A 390 -7.67 -2.75 27.30
CA LEU A 390 -7.64 -1.33 27.67
C LEU A 390 -9.00 -0.66 27.38
N GLY A 391 -9.63 -0.94 26.23
CA GLY A 391 -10.95 -0.40 25.89
C GLY A 391 -12.03 -0.86 26.85
N GLU A 392 -12.05 -2.13 27.24
CA GLU A 392 -12.98 -2.68 28.23
C GLU A 392 -12.80 -2.00 29.60
N VAL A 393 -11.56 -1.85 30.06
CA VAL A 393 -11.27 -1.21 31.35
C VAL A 393 -11.66 0.26 31.35
N LEU A 394 -11.27 1.05 30.34
CA LEU A 394 -11.55 2.48 30.29
C LEU A 394 -13.03 2.78 30.11
N PHE A 395 -13.72 2.07 29.23
CA PHE A 395 -15.08 2.43 28.82
C PHE A 395 -16.18 1.64 29.53
N GLU A 396 -15.95 0.39 29.93
CA GLU A 396 -16.96 -0.42 30.62
C GLU A 396 -16.74 -0.39 32.12
N LYS A 397 -15.50 -0.52 32.62
CA LYS A 397 -15.26 -0.56 34.06
C LYS A 397 -15.17 0.83 34.68
N LEU A 398 -14.41 1.75 34.08
CA LEU A 398 -14.28 3.13 34.56
C LEU A 398 -15.41 4.05 34.08
N GLY A 399 -16.23 3.61 33.10
CA GLY A 399 -17.36 4.35 32.57
C GLY A 399 -17.01 5.65 31.84
N LEU A 400 -15.78 5.76 31.31
CA LEU A 400 -15.37 6.95 30.57
C LEU A 400 -16.19 7.10 29.29
N LYS A 401 -16.53 8.34 28.91
CA LYS A 401 -17.28 8.61 27.68
C LYS A 401 -16.47 8.19 26.47
N SER A 402 -16.88 7.12 25.80
CA SER A 402 -16.18 6.64 24.63
C SER A 402 -16.72 7.24 23.33
N GLY A 403 -15.87 7.24 22.31
CA GLY A 403 -16.35 7.24 20.94
C GLY A 403 -17.15 5.95 20.62
N LYS A 404 -17.79 5.90 19.46
CA LYS A 404 -18.56 4.74 19.00
C LYS A 404 -17.67 3.49 18.94
N LYS A 405 -18.21 2.32 19.34
CA LYS A 405 -17.58 1.02 19.03
C LYS A 405 -17.35 0.91 17.52
N GLY A 406 -16.18 0.47 17.12
CA GLY A 406 -15.86 0.22 15.72
C GLY A 406 -16.74 -0.88 15.12
N LYS A 407 -16.66 -1.07 13.79
CA LYS A 407 -17.42 -2.12 13.06
C LYS A 407 -17.24 -3.54 13.65
N ASN A 408 -16.16 -3.77 14.37
CA ASN A 408 -15.84 -5.06 15.01
C ASN A 408 -16.34 -5.17 16.47
N GLY A 409 -17.21 -4.27 16.91
CA GLY A 409 -17.73 -4.24 18.28
C GLY A 409 -16.70 -3.84 19.35
N LYS A 410 -15.47 -3.50 18.98
CA LYS A 410 -14.39 -3.12 19.90
C LYS A 410 -14.27 -1.61 20.02
N TYR A 411 -13.88 -1.14 21.20
CA TYR A 411 -13.57 0.27 21.43
C TYR A 411 -12.24 0.65 20.76
N SER A 412 -12.20 1.84 20.17
CA SER A 412 -10.93 2.40 19.72
C SER A 412 -10.22 3.09 20.89
N THR A 413 -8.93 2.78 21.05
CA THR A 413 -8.03 3.40 22.04
C THR A 413 -6.86 4.07 21.35
N ASN A 414 -7.09 4.68 20.17
CA ASN A 414 -6.05 5.42 19.45
C ASN A 414 -5.64 6.70 20.23
N ALA A 415 -4.52 7.32 19.81
CA ALA A 415 -3.97 8.50 20.48
C ALA A 415 -5.00 9.63 20.57
N ASP A 416 -5.70 9.95 19.46
CA ASP A 416 -6.70 11.02 19.40
C ASP A 416 -7.82 10.88 20.47
N ILE A 417 -8.25 9.64 20.75
CA ILE A 417 -9.29 9.37 21.73
C ILE A 417 -8.70 9.49 23.14
N LEU A 418 -7.51 8.94 23.36
CA LEU A 418 -6.86 9.00 24.66
C LEU A 418 -6.44 10.42 25.04
N GLU A 419 -6.02 11.25 24.09
CA GLU A 419 -5.70 12.67 24.31
C GLU A 419 -6.92 13.44 24.79
N LYS A 420 -8.08 13.26 24.15
CA LYS A 420 -9.34 13.86 24.61
C LYS A 420 -9.77 13.39 25.99
N LEU A 421 -9.59 12.08 26.23
CA LEU A 421 -9.92 11.52 27.55
C LEU A 421 -8.94 12.00 28.64
N ALA A 422 -7.70 12.31 28.29
CA ALA A 422 -6.69 12.81 29.23
C ALA A 422 -7.03 14.21 29.78
N GLU A 423 -7.84 15.00 29.05
CA GLU A 423 -8.35 16.29 29.55
C GLU A 423 -9.33 16.10 30.72
N GLU A 424 -10.07 14.98 30.75
CA GLU A 424 -11.10 14.68 31.75
C GLU A 424 -10.63 13.64 32.79
N ASN A 425 -9.68 12.78 32.45
CA ASN A 425 -9.27 11.66 33.30
C ASN A 425 -7.74 11.39 33.25
N PRO A 426 -7.05 11.47 34.41
CA PRO A 426 -5.59 11.28 34.50
C PRO A 426 -5.11 9.91 34.01
N VAL A 427 -5.92 8.86 34.11
CA VAL A 427 -5.56 7.49 33.66
C VAL A 427 -5.24 7.47 32.17
N ALA A 428 -6.02 8.17 31.35
CA ALA A 428 -5.78 8.25 29.91
C ALA A 428 -4.42 8.92 29.59
N GLY A 429 -4.05 9.96 30.33
CA GLY A 429 -2.74 10.59 30.23
C GLY A 429 -1.59 9.65 30.61
N LYS A 430 -1.77 8.84 31.68
CA LYS A 430 -0.78 7.82 32.07
C LYS A 430 -0.65 6.73 31.01
N VAL A 431 -1.76 6.31 30.38
CA VAL A 431 -1.73 5.33 29.28
C VAL A 431 -0.99 5.88 28.05
N LEU A 432 -1.20 7.15 27.69
CA LEU A 432 -0.43 7.80 26.62
C LEU A 432 1.06 7.79 26.91
N LYS A 433 1.44 8.17 28.15
CA LYS A 433 2.84 8.17 28.60
C LYS A 433 3.43 6.75 28.63
N PHE A 434 2.69 5.76 29.11
CA PHE A 434 3.08 4.36 29.07
C PHE A 434 3.36 3.90 27.63
N ARG A 435 2.45 4.15 26.69
CA ARG A 435 2.62 3.78 25.28
C ARG A 435 3.81 4.46 24.63
N PHE A 436 4.07 5.70 24.97
CA PHE A 436 5.22 6.44 24.49
C PHE A 436 6.54 5.76 24.91
N TYR A 437 6.72 5.49 26.21
CA TYR A 437 7.93 4.82 26.71
C TYR A 437 8.03 3.37 26.24
N GLN A 438 6.90 2.66 26.15
CA GLN A 438 6.85 1.31 25.62
C GLN A 438 7.31 1.26 24.14
N LYS A 439 6.93 2.25 23.34
CA LYS A 439 7.41 2.40 21.96
C LYS A 439 8.91 2.71 21.92
N LEU A 440 9.40 3.62 22.77
CA LEU A 440 10.83 3.89 22.84
C LEU A 440 11.63 2.64 23.22
N GLN A 441 11.18 1.91 24.22
CA GLN A 441 11.80 0.66 24.67
C GLN A 441 11.83 -0.39 23.57
N SER A 442 10.66 -0.73 23.00
CA SER A 442 10.54 -1.84 22.05
C SER A 442 11.17 -1.54 20.69
N THR A 443 11.02 -0.30 20.19
CA THR A 443 11.46 0.06 18.83
C THR A 443 12.94 0.46 18.80
N TYR A 444 13.39 1.24 19.77
CA TYR A 444 14.71 1.84 19.70
C TYR A 444 15.71 1.21 20.67
N ILE A 445 15.29 0.78 21.86
CA ILE A 445 16.23 0.12 22.78
C ILE A 445 16.39 -1.34 22.36
N ASP A 446 15.30 -2.12 22.43
CA ASP A 446 15.36 -3.56 22.13
C ASP A 446 15.45 -3.83 20.64
N GLY A 447 14.78 -3.01 19.82
CA GLY A 447 14.77 -3.14 18.36
C GLY A 447 16.11 -2.84 17.69
N LEU A 448 16.99 -2.00 18.27
CA LEU A 448 18.32 -1.73 17.71
C LEU A 448 19.36 -2.78 18.09
N LYS A 449 19.23 -3.41 19.27
CA LYS A 449 20.22 -4.37 19.79
C LYS A 449 20.65 -5.46 18.80
N PRO A 450 19.74 -6.11 18.06
CA PRO A 450 20.10 -7.17 17.10
C PRO A 450 20.96 -6.69 15.91
N TYR A 451 20.92 -5.39 15.62
CA TYR A 451 21.61 -4.78 14.48
C TYR A 451 22.97 -4.18 14.83
N ILE A 452 23.35 -4.21 16.12
CA ILE A 452 24.64 -3.67 16.56
C ILE A 452 25.70 -4.75 16.37
N ASP A 453 26.65 -4.52 15.47
CA ASP A 453 27.74 -5.44 15.18
C ASP A 453 28.79 -5.51 16.32
N LYS A 454 29.82 -6.34 16.13
CA LYS A 454 30.95 -6.49 17.08
C LYS A 454 31.76 -5.22 17.30
N ASN A 455 31.70 -4.26 16.39
CA ASN A 455 32.40 -2.98 16.44
C ASN A 455 31.52 -1.85 17.00
N ASN A 456 30.32 -2.17 17.47
CA ASN A 456 29.29 -1.24 17.91
C ASN A 456 28.79 -0.32 16.78
N ILE A 457 28.65 -0.86 15.58
CA ILE A 457 28.14 -0.15 14.41
C ILE A 457 26.79 -0.74 14.00
N ILE A 458 25.87 0.14 13.62
CA ILE A 458 24.59 -0.21 12.99
C ILE A 458 24.71 0.07 11.50
N HIS A 459 24.40 -0.94 10.69
CA HIS A 459 24.31 -0.86 9.24
C HIS A 459 22.84 -0.93 8.83
N THR A 460 22.25 0.24 8.54
CA THR A 460 20.88 0.31 7.98
C THR A 460 20.89 0.07 6.50
N THR A 461 19.74 -0.18 5.91
CA THR A 461 19.53 -0.20 4.45
C THR A 461 18.78 1.04 4.02
N TYR A 462 19.30 1.81 3.08
CA TYR A 462 18.62 2.95 2.47
C TYR A 462 17.99 2.54 1.14
N ASN A 463 16.67 2.63 1.04
CA ASN A 463 15.93 2.24 -0.17
C ASN A 463 15.58 3.47 -1.01
N GLN A 464 15.88 3.41 -2.31
CA GLN A 464 15.56 4.46 -3.28
C GLN A 464 14.16 4.27 -3.91
N THR A 465 13.65 3.04 -3.97
CA THR A 465 12.51 2.65 -4.79
C THR A 465 11.19 2.40 -4.01
N ILE A 466 11.18 2.64 -2.70
CA ILE A 466 10.02 2.29 -1.85
C ILE A 466 8.97 3.41 -1.78
N THR A 467 9.42 4.67 -1.70
CA THR A 467 8.49 5.80 -1.52
C THR A 467 8.00 6.34 -2.87
N THR A 468 6.75 6.75 -2.95
CA THR A 468 6.19 7.38 -4.15
C THR A 468 6.64 8.82 -4.36
N THR A 469 7.37 9.39 -3.39
CA THR A 469 7.73 10.81 -3.35
C THR A 469 9.19 11.09 -3.74
N GLY A 470 9.97 10.09 -4.10
CA GLY A 470 11.41 10.23 -4.35
C GLY A 470 12.26 10.35 -3.06
N ARG A 471 11.66 10.24 -1.87
CA ARG A 471 12.42 10.23 -0.60
C ARG A 471 13.05 8.87 -0.38
N LEU A 472 14.24 8.85 0.23
CA LEU A 472 14.82 7.61 0.73
C LEU A 472 14.01 7.09 1.93
N SER A 473 13.97 5.77 2.09
CA SER A 473 13.51 5.13 3.31
C SER A 473 14.64 4.33 3.95
N SER A 474 14.58 4.18 5.27
CA SER A 474 15.56 3.40 6.04
C SER A 474 14.90 2.15 6.62
N ALA A 475 15.58 1.01 6.52
CA ALA A 475 15.09 -0.27 7.02
C ALA A 475 16.23 -1.12 7.62
N ASN A 476 15.88 -2.05 8.48
CA ASN A 476 16.78 -3.05 9.07
C ASN A 476 18.06 -2.47 9.72
N PRO A 477 17.95 -1.57 10.71
CA PRO A 477 16.77 -0.99 11.34
C PRO A 477 16.37 0.35 10.71
N ASN A 478 15.12 0.81 10.92
CA ASN A 478 14.72 2.16 10.53
C ASN A 478 15.30 3.19 11.52
N ILE A 479 16.29 3.95 11.09
CA ILE A 479 16.95 5.01 11.88
C ILE A 479 16.47 6.42 11.52
N GLN A 480 15.63 6.59 10.50
CA GLN A 480 15.10 7.90 10.11
C GLN A 480 13.99 8.43 11.03
N ASN A 481 13.31 7.53 11.76
CA ASN A 481 12.15 7.88 12.59
C ASN A 481 12.47 8.06 14.06
N ILE A 482 13.74 8.30 14.43
CA ILE A 482 14.15 8.58 15.81
C ILE A 482 13.52 9.90 16.27
N PRO A 483 12.75 9.92 17.37
CA PRO A 483 12.08 11.14 17.85
C PRO A 483 13.05 12.28 18.12
N ILE A 484 12.57 13.53 17.93
CA ILE A 484 13.37 14.74 18.19
C ILE A 484 12.61 15.79 18.99
N ARG A 485 11.27 15.72 19.00
CA ARG A 485 10.44 16.76 19.60
C ARG A 485 10.47 16.72 21.12
N GLU A 486 10.35 15.54 21.70
CA GLU A 486 10.36 15.29 23.12
C GLU A 486 11.80 15.17 23.63
N GLU A 487 12.00 15.42 24.93
CA GLU A 487 13.31 15.35 25.59
C GLU A 487 13.89 13.94 25.53
N GLU A 488 13.04 12.93 25.74
CA GLU A 488 13.42 11.51 25.70
C GLU A 488 13.94 11.10 24.32
N GLY A 489 13.33 11.63 23.25
CA GLY A 489 13.82 11.40 21.88
C GLY A 489 15.19 12.02 21.66
N ARG A 490 15.45 13.19 22.25
CA ARG A 490 16.77 13.84 22.22
C ARG A 490 17.81 13.06 23.03
N GLU A 491 17.42 12.48 24.17
CA GLU A 491 18.29 11.58 24.94
C GLU A 491 18.66 10.33 24.12
N LEU A 492 17.68 9.72 23.44
CA LEU A 492 17.93 8.56 22.58
C LEU A 492 18.95 8.87 21.46
N ARG A 493 18.97 10.09 20.93
CA ARG A 493 19.96 10.48 19.90
C ARG A 493 21.39 10.49 20.44
N LYS A 494 21.63 10.66 21.73
CA LYS A 494 22.96 10.60 22.35
C LYS A 494 23.60 9.23 22.30
N VAL A 495 22.78 8.18 22.08
CA VAL A 495 23.27 6.80 21.85
C VAL A 495 24.15 6.72 20.59
N PHE A 496 23.87 7.55 19.58
CA PHE A 496 24.66 7.63 18.37
C PHE A 496 25.88 8.52 18.61
N VAL A 497 27.06 7.95 18.45
CA VAL A 497 28.32 8.62 18.74
C VAL A 497 29.24 8.62 17.52
N PRO A 498 30.07 9.64 17.34
CA PRO A 498 31.06 9.62 16.28
C PRO A 498 32.14 8.57 16.58
N ARG A 499 32.87 8.12 15.56
CA ARG A 499 34.05 7.29 15.74
C ARG A 499 35.13 8.10 16.49
N ASN A 500 36.04 7.39 17.15
CA ASN A 500 37.10 8.00 17.93
C ASN A 500 37.91 9.02 17.09
N GLY A 501 38.00 10.24 17.58
CA GLY A 501 38.70 11.34 16.91
C GLY A 501 37.88 12.06 15.83
N ASN A 502 36.64 11.64 15.57
CA ASN A 502 35.71 12.26 14.61
C ASN A 502 34.65 13.08 15.34
N VAL A 503 33.91 13.85 14.53
CA VAL A 503 32.72 14.61 14.97
C VAL A 503 31.58 14.37 14.02
N PHE A 504 30.34 14.54 14.47
CA PHE A 504 29.21 14.64 13.57
C PHE A 504 29.16 16.02 12.92
N ILE A 505 28.86 16.03 11.63
CA ILE A 505 28.52 17.24 10.89
C ILE A 505 27.06 17.09 10.49
N ASP A 506 26.23 18.04 10.92
CA ASP A 506 24.81 18.13 10.57
C ASP A 506 24.62 19.31 9.61
N ALA A 507 24.14 19.01 8.41
CA ALA A 507 23.87 19.99 7.38
C ALA A 507 22.48 19.76 6.78
N ASP A 508 21.63 20.78 6.80
CA ASP A 508 20.26 20.74 6.29
C ASP A 508 19.98 21.97 5.41
N TYR A 509 19.15 21.74 4.38
CA TYR A 509 18.69 22.82 3.52
C TYR A 509 17.65 23.68 4.22
N SER A 510 17.89 24.99 4.32
CA SER A 510 16.93 25.92 4.90
C SER A 510 15.66 26.03 4.06
N GLN A 511 14.57 25.41 4.53
CA GLN A 511 13.22 25.53 3.96
C GLN A 511 13.16 25.20 2.45
N ILE A 512 13.88 24.18 2.01
CA ILE A 512 14.03 23.86 0.56
C ILE A 512 12.67 23.68 -0.14
N GLU A 513 11.70 23.04 0.49
CA GLU A 513 10.38 22.78 -0.10
C GLU A 513 9.62 24.08 -0.39
N LEU A 514 9.67 25.06 0.53
CA LEU A 514 9.06 26.38 0.32
C LEU A 514 9.80 27.19 -0.74
N ARG A 515 11.13 27.05 -0.84
CA ARG A 515 11.92 27.69 -1.90
C ARG A 515 11.58 27.11 -3.27
N LEU A 516 11.43 25.80 -3.36
CA LEU A 516 10.98 25.12 -4.58
C LEU A 516 9.56 25.56 -4.96
N LEU A 517 8.65 25.63 -3.97
CA LEU A 517 7.30 26.15 -4.21
C LEU A 517 7.32 27.59 -4.75
N ALA A 518 8.15 28.46 -4.15
CA ALA A 518 8.31 29.84 -4.63
C ALA A 518 8.82 29.89 -6.08
N HIS A 519 9.79 29.03 -6.41
CA HIS A 519 10.37 28.94 -7.75
C HIS A 519 9.35 28.44 -8.79
N PHE A 520 8.72 27.31 -8.53
CA PHE A 520 7.80 26.69 -9.48
C PHE A 520 6.48 27.47 -9.65
N SER A 521 5.96 28.06 -8.57
CA SER A 521 4.75 28.90 -8.67
C SER A 521 5.02 30.28 -9.26
N GLY A 522 6.28 30.71 -9.32
CA GLY A 522 6.65 32.08 -9.72
C GLY A 522 6.09 33.15 -8.76
N CYS A 523 5.71 32.77 -7.54
CA CYS A 523 5.13 33.70 -6.55
C CYS A 523 6.14 34.78 -6.15
N LYS A 524 5.93 35.99 -6.60
CA LYS A 524 6.87 37.11 -6.41
C LYS A 524 7.11 37.42 -4.95
N GLU A 525 6.08 37.41 -4.14
CA GLU A 525 6.14 37.67 -2.70
C GLU A 525 7.06 36.70 -1.97
N LEU A 526 6.98 35.41 -2.32
CA LEU A 526 7.85 34.37 -1.76
C LEU A 526 9.29 34.51 -2.28
N VAL A 527 9.48 34.70 -3.58
CA VAL A 527 10.80 34.86 -4.20
C VAL A 527 11.53 36.07 -3.63
N GLU A 528 10.88 37.22 -3.52
CA GLU A 528 11.44 38.44 -2.96
C GLU A 528 11.79 38.29 -1.48
N ALA A 529 10.93 37.61 -0.70
CA ALA A 529 11.19 37.35 0.71
C ALA A 529 12.45 36.48 0.89
N TYR A 530 12.60 35.43 0.08
CA TYR A 530 13.78 34.58 0.13
C TYR A 530 15.05 35.27 -0.34
N ASN A 531 14.99 36.04 -1.43
CA ASN A 531 16.14 36.81 -1.92
C ASN A 531 16.59 37.88 -0.93
N ALA A 532 15.66 38.43 -0.15
CA ALA A 532 15.95 39.40 0.90
C ALA A 532 16.39 38.74 2.23
N GLY A 533 16.54 37.41 2.29
CA GLY A 533 16.93 36.68 3.51
C GLY A 533 15.93 36.77 4.67
N LYS A 534 14.66 37.10 4.37
CA LYS A 534 13.63 37.28 5.40
C LYS A 534 13.07 35.94 5.89
N ASP A 535 12.61 35.92 7.15
CA ASP A 535 11.93 34.76 7.72
C ASP A 535 10.50 34.64 7.19
N ILE A 536 10.30 33.71 6.25
CA ILE A 536 9.00 33.50 5.59
C ILE A 536 7.89 33.13 6.58
N HIS A 537 8.21 32.40 7.66
CA HIS A 537 7.20 32.03 8.65
C HIS A 537 6.71 33.24 9.44
N SER A 538 7.57 34.18 9.72
CA SER A 538 7.21 35.45 10.37
C SER A 538 6.41 36.36 9.39
N ILE A 539 6.78 36.39 8.12
CA ILE A 539 6.02 37.14 7.11
C ILE A 539 4.62 36.56 6.97
N THR A 540 4.51 35.23 6.80
CA THR A 540 3.20 34.57 6.71
C THR A 540 2.39 34.79 7.98
N ALA A 541 3.01 34.76 9.17
CA ALA A 541 2.34 35.06 10.42
C ALA A 541 1.76 36.49 10.43
N SER A 542 2.56 37.48 10.06
CA SER A 542 2.13 38.87 9.96
C SER A 542 0.89 39.01 9.04
N GLN A 543 0.90 38.35 7.92
CA GLN A 543 -0.18 38.39 6.93
C GLN A 543 -1.44 37.64 7.36
N VAL A 544 -1.28 36.39 7.85
CA VAL A 544 -2.40 35.53 8.27
C VAL A 544 -3.11 36.09 9.51
N PHE A 545 -2.34 36.60 10.48
CA PHE A 545 -2.89 37.18 11.71
C PHE A 545 -3.23 38.67 11.60
N GLY A 546 -2.78 39.35 10.53
CA GLY A 546 -3.04 40.77 10.30
C GLY A 546 -2.32 41.68 11.31
N VAL A 547 -1.12 41.31 11.75
CA VAL A 547 -0.30 42.08 12.70
C VAL A 547 1.00 42.55 12.04
N PRO A 548 1.58 43.66 12.45
CA PRO A 548 2.89 44.10 12.00
C PRO A 548 3.98 43.04 12.27
N LEU A 549 4.98 42.96 11.40
CA LEU A 549 6.04 41.92 11.50
C LEU A 549 6.79 41.94 12.86
N ASN A 550 6.98 43.10 13.44
CA ASN A 550 7.60 43.26 14.75
C ASN A 550 6.72 42.85 15.94
N GLU A 551 5.44 42.62 15.73
CA GLU A 551 4.48 42.13 16.73
C GLU A 551 4.23 40.63 16.62
N VAL A 552 4.83 39.94 15.66
CA VAL A 552 4.70 38.50 15.49
C VAL A 552 5.32 37.76 16.66
N THR A 553 4.49 37.09 17.44
CA THR A 553 4.93 36.27 18.58
C THR A 553 5.52 34.93 18.14
N PRO A 554 6.35 34.28 18.98
CA PRO A 554 6.84 32.92 18.69
C PRO A 554 5.73 31.88 18.48
N LYS A 555 4.56 32.07 19.11
CA LYS A 555 3.39 31.23 18.90
C LYS A 555 2.81 31.43 17.50
N MET A 556 2.56 32.65 17.09
CA MET A 556 2.08 32.98 15.74
C MET A 556 3.01 32.45 14.65
N ARG A 557 4.32 32.60 14.83
CA ARG A 557 5.31 32.07 13.91
C ARG A 557 5.26 30.54 13.80
N ARG A 558 5.04 29.80 14.91
CA ARG A 558 4.86 28.35 14.89
C ARG A 558 3.58 27.93 14.18
N GLU A 559 2.48 28.63 14.43
CA GLU A 559 1.21 28.37 13.74
C GLU A 559 1.32 28.64 12.24
N ALA A 560 1.94 29.75 11.84
CA ALA A 560 2.20 30.05 10.43
C ALA A 560 3.15 29.04 9.76
N LYS A 561 4.13 28.52 10.51
CA LYS A 561 4.97 27.39 10.04
C LYS A 561 4.11 26.16 9.72
N ALA A 562 3.16 25.82 10.58
CA ALA A 562 2.25 24.69 10.35
C ALA A 562 1.31 24.95 9.17
N VAL A 563 0.87 26.20 8.94
CA VAL A 563 0.08 26.59 7.75
C VAL A 563 0.93 26.43 6.48
N ASN A 564 2.14 27.02 6.46
CA ASN A 564 3.03 26.94 5.30
C ASN A 564 3.32 25.50 4.84
N PHE A 565 3.71 24.62 5.78
CA PHE A 565 3.96 23.22 5.46
C PHE A 565 2.67 22.45 5.19
N GLY A 566 1.63 22.71 5.97
CA GLY A 566 0.34 22.07 5.77
C GLY A 566 -0.20 22.27 4.36
N ILE A 567 -0.11 23.47 3.84
CA ILE A 567 -0.60 23.80 2.49
C ILE A 567 0.20 23.07 1.41
N ILE A 568 1.53 23.00 1.52
CA ILE A 568 2.37 22.23 0.58
C ILE A 568 1.94 20.76 0.51
N TYR A 569 1.57 20.20 1.67
CA TYR A 569 1.13 18.80 1.78
C TYR A 569 -0.39 18.62 1.61
N GLY A 570 -1.11 19.62 1.13
CA GLY A 570 -2.54 19.53 0.83
C GLY A 570 -3.43 19.37 2.07
N ILE A 571 -3.06 20.00 3.20
CA ILE A 571 -3.86 19.92 4.43
C ILE A 571 -5.24 20.53 4.22
N SER A 572 -6.28 19.83 4.64
CA SER A 572 -7.63 20.37 4.69
C SER A 572 -7.81 21.32 5.88
N GLU A 573 -8.86 22.15 5.85
CA GLU A 573 -9.22 23.04 6.96
C GLU A 573 -9.46 22.25 8.26
N PHE A 574 -10.04 21.07 8.13
CA PHE A 574 -10.24 20.16 9.27
C PHE A 574 -8.91 19.62 9.81
N GLY A 575 -7.99 19.23 8.91
CA GLY A 575 -6.65 18.79 9.29
C GLY A 575 -5.87 19.89 10.00
N LEU A 576 -5.91 21.11 9.51
CA LEU A 576 -5.23 22.27 10.12
C LEU A 576 -5.86 22.64 11.47
N SER A 577 -7.19 22.60 11.60
CA SER A 577 -7.91 22.82 12.84
C SER A 577 -7.44 21.86 13.94
N ARG A 578 -7.30 20.59 13.62
CA ARG A 578 -6.80 19.55 14.55
C ARG A 578 -5.32 19.74 14.88
N ASN A 579 -4.50 20.03 13.89
CA ASN A 579 -3.05 20.18 14.07
C ASN A 579 -2.69 21.35 15.01
N LEU A 580 -3.44 22.45 14.90
CA LEU A 580 -3.22 23.66 15.69
C LEU A 580 -4.09 23.75 16.96
N GLY A 581 -5.05 22.86 17.15
CA GLY A 581 -6.02 22.95 18.26
C GLY A 581 -6.91 24.20 18.19
N ILE A 582 -7.23 24.69 16.97
CA ILE A 582 -8.04 25.89 16.75
C ILE A 582 -9.41 25.54 16.15
N PRO A 583 -10.42 26.43 16.27
CA PRO A 583 -11.73 26.20 15.64
C PRO A 583 -11.60 26.05 14.11
N TYR A 584 -12.46 25.22 13.53
CA TYR A 584 -12.51 24.99 12.07
C TYR A 584 -12.62 26.29 11.26
N ALA A 585 -13.49 27.21 11.68
CA ALA A 585 -13.66 28.51 11.01
C ALA A 585 -12.37 29.35 11.01
N THR A 586 -11.55 29.23 12.06
CA THR A 586 -10.26 29.91 12.16
C THR A 586 -9.24 29.27 11.20
N ALA A 587 -9.18 27.94 11.16
CA ALA A 587 -8.30 27.21 10.24
C ALA A 587 -8.64 27.52 8.77
N LYS A 588 -9.93 27.52 8.44
CA LYS A 588 -10.41 27.90 7.11
C LYS A 588 -9.97 29.32 6.72
N ARG A 589 -10.17 30.29 7.61
CA ARG A 589 -9.72 31.68 7.38
C ARG A 589 -8.21 31.78 7.17
N TYR A 590 -7.40 30.97 7.88
CA TYR A 590 -5.96 30.97 7.70
C TYR A 590 -5.55 30.47 6.32
N ILE A 591 -6.18 29.41 5.82
CA ILE A 591 -5.92 28.88 4.47
C ILE A 591 -6.38 29.87 3.40
N GLU A 592 -7.58 30.47 3.55
CA GLU A 592 -8.09 31.48 2.65
C GLU A 592 -7.13 32.69 2.58
N LYS A 593 -6.71 33.21 3.73
CA LYS A 593 -5.80 34.34 3.82
C LYS A 593 -4.42 34.05 3.21
N TYR A 594 -3.92 32.85 3.40
CA TYR A 594 -2.69 32.40 2.76
C TYR A 594 -2.80 32.43 1.24
N PHE A 595 -3.86 31.89 0.67
CA PHE A 595 -4.07 31.90 -0.78
C PHE A 595 -4.46 33.26 -1.36
N GLU A 596 -5.05 34.16 -0.58
CA GLU A 596 -5.21 35.57 -0.96
C GLU A 596 -3.86 36.26 -1.09
N THR A 597 -2.94 35.98 -0.17
CA THR A 597 -1.59 36.54 -0.17
C THR A 597 -0.69 35.97 -1.25
N TYR A 598 -0.76 34.63 -1.42
CA TYR A 598 0.09 33.86 -2.34
C TYR A 598 -0.77 33.24 -3.46
N SER A 599 -1.48 34.09 -4.24
CA SER A 599 -2.41 33.61 -5.27
C SER A 599 -1.75 32.73 -6.33
N ALA A 600 -0.51 33.06 -6.73
CA ALA A 600 0.27 32.28 -7.68
C ALA A 600 0.53 30.85 -7.19
N VAL A 601 0.66 30.64 -5.87
CA VAL A 601 0.77 29.29 -5.29
C VAL A 601 -0.52 28.50 -5.51
N LYS A 602 -1.68 29.13 -5.31
CA LYS A 602 -2.98 28.50 -5.53
C LYS A 602 -3.17 28.10 -7.00
N GLU A 603 -2.83 29.00 -7.92
CA GLU A 603 -2.90 28.76 -9.36
C GLU A 603 -2.00 27.60 -9.77
N TYR A 604 -0.76 27.59 -9.27
CA TYR A 604 0.18 26.51 -9.50
C TYR A 604 -0.34 25.15 -8.99
N MET A 605 -0.84 25.10 -7.75
CA MET A 605 -1.40 23.86 -7.20
C MET A 605 -2.60 23.35 -8.00
N ASN A 606 -3.49 24.26 -8.42
CA ASN A 606 -4.66 23.91 -9.24
C ASN A 606 -4.29 23.43 -10.65
N SER A 607 -3.12 23.80 -11.17
CA SER A 607 -2.68 23.36 -12.51
C SER A 607 -2.27 21.87 -12.55
N TYR A 608 -2.11 21.23 -11.38
CA TYR A 608 -1.79 19.80 -11.26
C TYR A 608 -3.02 18.93 -10.93
N LEU A 609 -4.17 19.54 -10.66
CA LEU A 609 -5.45 18.86 -10.43
C LEU A 609 -6.28 18.76 -11.73
#